data_09ece9ee53a1e206b6ea18efb878d4e0
#
_entry.id   09ece9ee53a1e206b6ea18efb878d4e0
#
_cell.length_a   1.000
_cell.length_b   1.000
_cell.length_c   1.000
_cell.angle_alpha   90.00
_cell.angle_beta   90.00
_cell.angle_gamma   90.00
#
_symmetry.space_group_name_H-M   'P 1'
#
loop_
_entity.id
_entity.type
_entity.pdbx_description
1 polymer ?
#
loop_
_entity_poly.entity_id
_entity_poly.type
_entity_poly.pdbx_seq_one_letter_code
_entity_poly.pdbx_strand_id
1 'polypeptide(L)'
;MTNEFDEEYSQKQLLRIRILAHKYRDFITLAILAAFFIIFPLFEDTDFGNLFMIILMNMFLLAGLFSISDKSRQLVIGVLLAVPLFLIGWIWYFLPSKGADVSLLMVFIVFLTYILLLIVRRILLAQEVTRFEISRAIMVYILIGMIFGMVYMLMEYL
;
A
#
# COMPACT_ATOMS: atom_id res chain seq x y z
N MET A 1 14.79 -9.82 41.54
CA MET A 1 15.83 -9.00 40.88
C MET A 1 16.11 -9.41 39.41
N THR A 2 16.01 -10.66 39.01
CA THR A 2 16.22 -11.11 37.61
C THR A 2 15.11 -10.70 36.65
N ASN A 3 13.84 -10.63 37.09
CA ASN A 3 12.71 -10.30 36.21
C ASN A 3 12.69 -8.83 35.73
N GLU A 4 13.12 -7.90 36.55
CA GLU A 4 13.13 -6.46 36.18
C GLU A 4 14.18 -6.13 35.09
N PHE A 5 15.34 -6.80 35.13
CA PHE A 5 16.37 -6.63 34.11
C PHE A 5 15.95 -7.21 32.74
N ASP A 6 15.26 -8.36 32.73
CA ASP A 6 14.76 -8.97 31.52
C ASP A 6 13.60 -8.18 30.90
N GLU A 7 12.73 -7.58 31.71
CA GLU A 7 11.67 -6.69 31.24
C GLU A 7 12.23 -5.39 30.65
N GLU A 8 13.20 -4.76 31.30
CA GLU A 8 13.83 -3.53 30.82
C GLU A 8 14.59 -3.77 29.50
N TYR A 9 15.29 -4.91 29.38
CA TYR A 9 15.98 -5.28 28.15
C TYR A 9 15.01 -5.58 27.00
N SER A 10 13.91 -6.26 27.28
CA SER A 10 12.82 -6.53 26.33
C SER A 10 12.15 -5.25 25.85
N GLN A 11 11.86 -4.33 26.75
CA GLN A 11 11.29 -3.01 26.44
C GLN A 11 12.22 -2.17 25.56
N LYS A 12 13.52 -2.17 25.83
CA LYS A 12 14.51 -1.47 25.00
C LYS A 12 14.65 -2.09 23.62
N GLN A 13 14.59 -3.40 23.49
CA GLN A 13 14.57 -4.08 22.20
C GLN A 13 13.31 -3.78 21.39
N LEU A 14 12.14 -3.84 22.01
CA LEU A 14 10.87 -3.49 21.36
C LEU A 14 10.82 -2.03 20.90
N LEU A 15 11.39 -1.12 21.70
CA LEU A 15 11.52 0.29 21.33
C LEU A 15 12.44 0.48 20.11
N ARG A 16 13.59 -0.21 20.07
CA ARG A 16 14.50 -0.18 18.92
C ARG A 16 13.86 -0.75 17.66
N ILE A 17 13.14 -1.87 17.75
CA ILE A 17 12.42 -2.48 16.63
C ILE A 17 11.31 -1.53 16.14
N ARG A 18 10.58 -0.88 17.03
CA ARG A 18 9.57 0.13 16.69
C ARG A 18 10.17 1.32 15.96
N ILE A 19 11.27 1.85 16.43
CA ILE A 19 11.97 2.99 15.82
C ILE A 19 12.52 2.60 14.44
N LEU A 20 13.11 1.41 14.31
CA LEU A 20 13.61 0.90 13.04
C LEU A 20 12.47 0.62 12.06
N ALA A 21 11.39 -0.02 12.49
CA ALA A 21 10.23 -0.28 11.66
C ALA A 21 9.60 1.04 11.15
N HIS A 22 9.52 2.05 12.01
CA HIS A 22 9.00 3.37 11.62
C HIS A 22 9.94 4.11 10.66
N LYS A 23 11.25 3.94 10.85
CA LYS A 23 12.27 4.54 10.01
C LYS A 23 12.33 3.94 8.59
N TYR A 24 12.16 2.61 8.49
CA TYR A 24 12.25 1.90 7.20
C TYR A 24 10.88 1.69 6.52
N ARG A 25 9.80 2.08 7.17
CA ARG A 25 8.43 1.90 6.68
C ARG A 25 8.22 2.44 5.27
N ASP A 26 8.62 3.67 5.02
CA ASP A 26 8.46 4.32 3.72
C ASP A 26 9.30 3.61 2.64
N PHE A 27 10.49 3.11 3.02
CA PHE A 27 11.35 2.35 2.11
C PHE A 27 10.79 0.96 1.79
N ILE A 28 10.23 0.27 2.77
CA ILE A 28 9.56 -1.03 2.58
C ILE A 28 8.33 -0.87 1.68
N THR A 29 7.53 0.16 1.91
CA THR A 29 6.36 0.47 1.07
C THR A 29 6.77 0.77 -0.37
N LEU A 30 7.84 1.55 -0.57
CA LEU A 30 8.40 1.82 -1.89
C LEU A 30 8.88 0.53 -2.58
N ALA A 31 9.57 -0.34 -1.87
CA ALA A 31 10.07 -1.60 -2.40
C ALA A 31 8.91 -2.53 -2.84
N ILE A 32 7.84 -2.62 -2.03
CA ILE A 32 6.64 -3.40 -2.37
C ILE A 32 5.93 -2.79 -3.58
N LEU A 33 5.81 -1.46 -3.65
CA LEU A 33 5.22 -0.76 -4.78
C LEU A 33 6.01 -0.98 -6.07
N ALA A 34 7.34 -0.88 -6.01
CA ALA A 34 8.21 -1.14 -7.16
C ALA A 34 8.15 -2.60 -7.60
N ALA A 35 8.14 -3.54 -6.64
CA ALA A 35 7.98 -4.96 -6.91
C ALA A 35 6.64 -5.24 -7.59
N PHE A 36 5.56 -4.65 -7.11
CA PHE A 36 4.23 -4.75 -7.74
C PHE A 36 4.29 -4.32 -9.21
N PHE A 37 4.88 -3.16 -9.48
CA PHE A 37 4.95 -2.60 -10.84
C PHE A 37 5.78 -3.45 -11.80
N ILE A 38 6.87 -4.07 -11.31
CA ILE A 38 7.75 -4.93 -12.13
C ILE A 38 7.13 -6.31 -12.35
N ILE A 39 6.48 -6.86 -11.33
CA ILE A 39 5.98 -8.24 -11.34
C ILE A 39 4.63 -8.34 -12.05
N PHE A 40 3.78 -7.31 -11.93
CA PHE A 40 2.45 -7.27 -12.53
C PHE A 40 2.44 -7.69 -14.03
N PRO A 41 3.22 -7.10 -14.94
CA PRO A 41 3.18 -7.45 -16.36
C PRO A 41 3.78 -8.82 -16.69
N LEU A 42 4.53 -9.45 -15.77
CA LEU A 42 5.17 -10.74 -16.03
C LEU A 42 4.23 -11.94 -15.83
N PHE A 43 3.12 -11.75 -15.13
CA PHE A 43 2.21 -12.83 -14.72
C PHE A 43 0.78 -12.68 -15.26
N GLU A 44 0.52 -11.70 -16.12
CA GLU A 44 -0.81 -11.34 -16.63
C GLU A 44 -1.49 -12.48 -17.40
N ASP A 45 -0.73 -13.37 -18.05
CA ASP A 45 -1.27 -14.40 -18.98
C ASP A 45 -1.27 -15.84 -18.42
N THR A 46 -1.08 -16.04 -17.11
CA THR A 46 -1.02 -17.38 -16.52
C THR A 46 -2.11 -17.62 -15.49
N ASP A 47 -2.72 -18.83 -15.48
CA ASP A 47 -3.72 -19.22 -14.46
C ASP A 47 -3.20 -19.08 -13.04
N PHE A 48 -1.91 -19.34 -12.82
CA PHE A 48 -1.21 -19.11 -11.57
C PHE A 48 -1.01 -17.61 -11.27
N GLY A 49 -0.94 -16.81 -12.34
CA GLY A 49 -0.80 -15.37 -12.28
C GLY A 49 -1.96 -14.70 -11.56
N ASN A 50 -3.20 -15.12 -11.79
CA ASN A 50 -4.38 -14.55 -11.17
C ASN A 50 -4.35 -14.66 -9.63
N LEU A 51 -4.01 -15.85 -9.09
CA LEU A 51 -3.87 -16.05 -7.65
C LEU A 51 -2.71 -15.20 -7.08
N PHE A 52 -1.59 -15.20 -7.79
CA PHE A 52 -0.41 -14.44 -7.40
C PHE A 52 -0.69 -12.93 -7.40
N MET A 53 -1.44 -12.42 -8.38
CA MET A 53 -1.88 -11.03 -8.48
C MET A 53 -2.73 -10.61 -7.29
N ILE A 54 -3.69 -11.44 -6.88
CA ILE A 54 -4.52 -11.16 -5.70
C ILE A 54 -3.67 -11.09 -4.43
N ILE A 55 -2.74 -12.02 -4.25
CA ILE A 55 -1.83 -12.02 -3.11
C ILE A 55 -0.98 -10.74 -3.11
N LEU A 56 -0.42 -10.39 -4.26
CA LEU A 56 0.41 -9.21 -4.44
C LEU A 56 -0.38 -7.92 -4.20
N MET A 57 -1.62 -7.84 -4.69
CA MET A 57 -2.55 -6.74 -4.44
C MET A 57 -2.86 -6.62 -2.93
N ASN A 58 -3.10 -7.73 -2.24
CA ASN A 58 -3.34 -7.73 -0.81
C ASN A 58 -2.10 -7.27 -0.02
N MET A 59 -0.91 -7.70 -0.42
CA MET A 59 0.35 -7.19 0.16
C MET A 59 0.51 -5.69 -0.04
N PHE A 60 0.14 -5.19 -1.23
CA PHE A 60 0.16 -3.77 -1.52
C PHE A 60 -0.83 -2.97 -0.66
N LEU A 61 -2.06 -3.48 -0.46
CA LEU A 61 -3.04 -2.88 0.44
C LEU A 61 -2.51 -2.79 1.87
N LEU A 62 -1.91 -3.87 2.38
CA LEU A 62 -1.32 -3.90 3.71
C LEU A 62 -0.15 -2.93 3.84
N ALA A 63 0.73 -2.85 2.82
CA ALA A 63 1.83 -1.90 2.79
C ALA A 63 1.35 -0.45 2.77
N GLY A 64 0.31 -0.15 1.99
CA GLY A 64 -0.35 1.16 1.95
C GLY A 64 -0.93 1.54 3.32
N LEU A 65 -1.69 0.64 3.95
CA LEU A 65 -2.23 0.83 5.30
C LEU A 65 -1.12 1.02 6.34
N PHE A 66 -0.05 0.25 6.25
CA PHE A 66 1.10 0.39 7.13
C PHE A 66 1.76 1.75 6.98
N SER A 67 1.86 2.26 5.74
CA SER A 67 2.42 3.59 5.45
C SER A 67 1.63 4.74 6.09
N ILE A 68 0.31 4.59 6.27
CA ILE A 68 -0.56 5.65 6.82
C ILE A 68 -0.91 5.48 8.30
N SER A 69 -0.35 4.49 8.98
CA SER A 69 -0.73 4.07 10.35
C SER A 69 -0.43 5.07 11.48
N ASP A 70 0.17 6.24 11.20
CA ASP A 70 0.58 7.21 12.22
C ASP A 70 -0.59 7.86 12.97
N LYS A 71 -1.73 8.03 12.29
CA LYS A 71 -2.92 8.65 12.89
C LYS A 71 -4.10 7.69 12.81
N SER A 72 -4.68 7.39 13.96
CA SER A 72 -5.82 6.47 14.08
C SER A 72 -6.96 6.78 13.08
N ARG A 73 -7.32 8.04 12.88
CA ARG A 73 -8.37 8.44 11.92
C ARG A 73 -7.99 8.11 10.47
N GLN A 74 -6.73 8.32 10.08
CA GLN A 74 -6.27 8.03 8.72
C GLN A 74 -6.26 6.53 8.47
N LEU A 75 -5.87 5.76 9.48
CA LEU A 75 -5.88 4.30 9.43
C LEU A 75 -7.32 3.77 9.29
N VAL A 76 -8.28 4.29 10.05
CA VAL A 76 -9.69 3.86 9.96
C VAL A 76 -10.24 4.09 8.55
N ILE A 77 -10.00 5.26 7.95
CA ILE A 77 -10.44 5.55 6.58
C ILE A 77 -9.73 4.62 5.58
N GLY A 78 -8.42 4.41 5.75
CA GLY A 78 -7.66 3.49 4.90
C GLY A 78 -8.18 2.06 4.97
N VAL A 79 -8.50 1.55 6.15
CA VAL A 79 -9.11 0.23 6.36
C VAL A 79 -10.50 0.17 5.72
N LEU A 80 -11.32 1.21 5.89
CA LEU A 80 -12.65 1.28 5.29
C LEU A 80 -12.61 1.20 3.75
N LEU A 81 -11.56 1.73 3.13
CA LEU A 81 -11.35 1.62 1.67
C LEU A 81 -10.69 0.29 1.27
N ALA A 82 -9.82 -0.27 2.11
CA ALA A 82 -9.12 -1.52 1.82
C ALA A 82 -10.02 -2.74 1.94
N VAL A 83 -10.99 -2.74 2.87
CA VAL A 83 -11.93 -3.87 3.06
C VAL A 83 -12.77 -4.16 1.81
N PRO A 84 -13.43 -3.18 1.16
CA PRO A 84 -14.13 -3.42 -0.11
C PRO A 84 -13.20 -3.95 -1.20
N LEU A 85 -11.99 -3.40 -1.32
CA LEU A 85 -10.99 -3.89 -2.29
C LEU A 85 -10.64 -5.34 -2.07
N PHE A 86 -10.38 -5.71 -0.82
CA PHE A 86 -10.10 -7.09 -0.45
C PHE A 86 -11.26 -8.01 -0.85
N LEU A 87 -12.50 -7.65 -0.50
CA LEU A 87 -13.68 -8.46 -0.79
C LEU A 87 -13.96 -8.56 -2.29
N ILE A 88 -13.90 -7.44 -3.03
CA ILE A 88 -14.14 -7.43 -4.47
C ILE A 88 -13.05 -8.22 -5.20
N GLY A 89 -11.78 -8.12 -4.78
CA GLY A 89 -10.68 -8.89 -5.34
C GLY A 89 -10.91 -10.40 -5.22
N TRP A 90 -11.39 -10.89 -4.08
CA TRP A 90 -11.74 -12.30 -3.90
C TRP A 90 -12.99 -12.71 -4.68
N ILE A 91 -14.02 -11.84 -4.74
CA ILE A 91 -15.22 -12.08 -5.55
C ILE A 91 -14.82 -12.19 -7.03
N TRP A 92 -13.97 -11.31 -7.51
CA TRP A 92 -13.46 -11.33 -8.88
C TRP A 92 -12.73 -12.65 -9.22
N TYR A 93 -11.97 -13.18 -8.27
CA TYR A 93 -11.28 -14.47 -8.46
C TYR A 93 -12.23 -15.65 -8.66
N PHE A 94 -13.33 -15.70 -7.89
CA PHE A 94 -14.29 -16.80 -7.96
C PHE A 94 -15.37 -16.60 -9.04
N LEU A 95 -15.70 -15.35 -9.34
CA LEU A 95 -16.79 -14.96 -10.24
C LEU A 95 -16.33 -13.80 -11.15
N PRO A 96 -15.42 -14.08 -12.11
CA PRO A 96 -14.93 -13.03 -13.01
C PRO A 96 -16.09 -12.49 -13.85
N SER A 97 -16.28 -11.18 -13.80
CA SER A 97 -17.30 -10.47 -14.57
C SER A 97 -16.83 -9.05 -14.90
N LYS A 98 -17.27 -8.50 -16.03
CA LYS A 98 -16.95 -7.12 -16.42
C LYS A 98 -17.34 -6.09 -15.35
N GLY A 99 -18.46 -6.32 -14.66
CA GLY A 99 -18.89 -5.46 -13.55
C GLY A 99 -17.95 -5.51 -12.35
N ALA A 100 -17.36 -6.68 -12.04
CA ALA A 100 -16.38 -6.82 -10.98
C ALA A 100 -15.06 -6.14 -11.35
N ASP A 101 -14.61 -6.23 -12.63
CA ASP A 101 -13.41 -5.54 -13.13
C ASP A 101 -13.52 -4.02 -12.94
N VAL A 102 -14.60 -3.43 -13.44
CA VAL A 102 -14.85 -1.99 -13.34
C VAL A 102 -14.94 -1.55 -11.88
N SER A 103 -15.66 -2.31 -11.04
CA SER A 103 -15.81 -2.01 -9.62
C SER A 103 -14.48 -2.06 -8.88
N LEU A 104 -13.66 -3.08 -9.16
CA LEU A 104 -12.33 -3.25 -8.59
C LEU A 104 -11.42 -2.07 -8.94
N LEU A 105 -11.37 -1.69 -10.23
CA LEU A 105 -10.59 -0.56 -10.72
C LEU A 105 -11.04 0.75 -10.07
N MET A 106 -12.34 1.02 -10.00
CA MET A 106 -12.86 2.25 -9.38
C MET A 106 -12.45 2.36 -7.91
N VAL A 107 -12.67 1.32 -7.11
CA VAL A 107 -12.35 1.36 -5.68
C VAL A 107 -10.85 1.42 -5.47
N PHE A 108 -10.06 0.78 -6.35
CA PHE A 108 -8.60 0.81 -6.27
C PHE A 108 -8.04 2.20 -6.60
N ILE A 109 -8.58 2.89 -7.62
CA ILE A 109 -8.22 4.28 -7.95
C ILE A 109 -8.50 5.21 -6.75
N VAL A 110 -9.65 5.06 -6.09
CA VAL A 110 -10.00 5.85 -4.90
C VAL A 110 -9.03 5.58 -3.76
N PHE A 111 -8.68 4.32 -3.51
CA PHE A 111 -7.72 3.94 -2.48
C PHE A 111 -6.32 4.50 -2.75
N LEU A 112 -5.81 4.37 -3.99
CA LEU A 112 -4.50 4.92 -4.38
C LEU A 112 -4.47 6.45 -4.25
N THR A 113 -5.54 7.12 -4.69
CA THR A 113 -5.68 8.57 -4.58
C THR A 113 -5.65 9.01 -3.12
N TYR A 114 -6.32 8.27 -2.23
CA TYR A 114 -6.29 8.54 -0.80
C TYR A 114 -4.88 8.43 -0.21
N ILE A 115 -4.15 7.35 -0.53
CA ILE A 115 -2.75 7.17 -0.10
C ILE A 115 -1.87 8.29 -0.66
N LEU A 116 -2.00 8.60 -1.95
CA LEU A 116 -1.26 9.66 -2.62
C LEU A 116 -1.42 11.00 -1.89
N LEU A 117 -2.66 11.41 -1.60
CA LEU A 117 -2.95 12.66 -0.90
C LEU A 117 -2.32 12.71 0.50
N LEU A 118 -2.31 11.59 1.23
CA LEU A 118 -1.67 11.52 2.54
C LEU A 118 -0.16 11.65 2.46
N ILE A 119 0.49 11.01 1.47
CA ILE A 119 1.94 11.10 1.28
C ILE A 119 2.33 12.52 0.86
N VAL A 120 1.62 13.11 -0.12
CA VAL A 120 1.84 14.49 -0.57
C VAL A 120 1.70 15.46 0.60
N ARG A 121 0.64 15.32 1.40
CA ARG A 121 0.45 16.16 2.59
C ARG A 121 1.63 16.06 3.57
N ARG A 122 2.21 14.88 3.75
CA ARG A 122 3.38 14.70 4.61
C ARG A 122 4.61 15.41 4.06
N ILE A 123 4.84 15.32 2.74
CA ILE A 123 5.96 16.01 2.08
C ILE A 123 5.81 17.52 2.23
N LEU A 124 4.60 18.07 2.02
CA LEU A 124 4.34 19.51 2.13
C LEU A 124 4.48 20.05 3.56
N LEU A 125 4.31 19.20 4.58
CA LEU A 125 4.46 19.57 5.99
C LEU A 125 5.88 19.32 6.53
N ALA A 126 6.77 18.72 5.73
CA ALA A 126 8.16 18.49 6.12
C ALA A 126 8.94 19.82 6.12
N GLN A 127 9.64 20.09 7.23
CA GLN A 127 10.46 21.31 7.39
C GLN A 127 11.86 21.15 6.79
N GLU A 128 12.33 19.93 6.65
CA GLU A 128 13.66 19.60 6.12
C GLU A 128 13.59 18.49 5.07
N VAL A 129 14.41 18.62 4.03
CA VAL A 129 14.52 17.58 2.99
C VAL A 129 15.46 16.49 3.47
N THR A 130 14.92 15.37 3.90
CA THR A 130 15.67 14.19 4.30
C THR A 130 15.65 13.11 3.21
N ARG A 131 16.45 12.06 3.37
CA ARG A 131 16.40 10.89 2.46
C ARG A 131 15.01 10.24 2.41
N PHE A 132 14.24 10.37 3.48
CA PHE A 132 12.86 9.86 3.54
C PHE A 132 11.90 10.68 2.67
N GLU A 133 12.10 11.99 2.57
CA GLU A 133 11.30 12.86 1.70
C GLU A 133 11.56 12.54 0.22
N ILE A 134 12.80 12.22 -0.14
CA ILE A 134 13.15 11.77 -1.50
C ILE A 134 12.44 10.46 -1.82
N SER A 135 12.46 9.49 -0.90
CA SER A 135 11.76 8.20 -1.06
C SER A 135 10.25 8.40 -1.23
N ARG A 136 9.63 9.29 -0.45
CA ARG A 136 8.21 9.66 -0.59
C ARG A 136 7.90 10.34 -1.92
N ALA A 137 8.77 11.21 -2.40
CA ALA A 137 8.60 11.86 -3.70
C ALA A 137 8.62 10.82 -4.85
N ILE A 138 9.50 9.82 -4.78
CA ILE A 138 9.53 8.71 -5.72
C ILE A 138 8.22 7.90 -5.65
N MET A 139 7.72 7.59 -4.43
CA MET A 139 6.43 6.91 -4.26
C MET A 139 5.28 7.70 -4.88
N VAL A 140 5.22 9.01 -4.68
CA VAL A 140 4.21 9.89 -5.28
C VAL A 140 4.23 9.78 -6.80
N TYR A 141 5.43 9.83 -7.40
CA TYR A 141 5.57 9.71 -8.86
C TYR A 141 5.04 8.38 -9.39
N ILE A 142 5.41 7.27 -8.74
CA ILE A 142 4.93 5.93 -9.11
C ILE A 142 3.41 5.81 -8.94
N LEU A 143 2.85 6.30 -7.82
CA LEU A 143 1.41 6.27 -7.54
C LEU A 143 0.62 7.07 -8.57
N ILE A 144 1.11 8.24 -8.99
CA ILE A 144 0.48 9.02 -10.06
C ILE A 144 0.45 8.20 -11.35
N GLY A 145 1.58 7.60 -11.75
CA GLY A 145 1.63 6.74 -12.93
C GLY A 145 0.65 5.57 -12.87
N MET A 146 0.54 4.90 -11.71
CA MET A 146 -0.43 3.82 -11.51
C MET A 146 -1.88 4.30 -11.65
N ILE A 147 -2.23 5.41 -11.01
CA ILE A 147 -3.58 5.98 -11.09
C ILE A 147 -3.94 6.30 -12.55
N PHE A 148 -3.04 6.95 -13.30
CA PHE A 148 -3.27 7.23 -14.72
C PHE A 148 -3.42 5.96 -15.55
N GLY A 149 -2.58 4.94 -15.33
CA GLY A 149 -2.68 3.64 -15.98
C GLY A 149 -4.04 2.97 -15.74
N MET A 150 -4.52 2.99 -14.48
CA MET A 150 -5.82 2.42 -14.13
C MET A 150 -7.00 3.20 -14.68
N VAL A 151 -6.90 4.53 -14.72
CA VAL A 151 -7.92 5.38 -15.37
C VAL A 151 -7.99 5.06 -16.87
N TYR A 152 -6.84 4.86 -17.53
CA TYR A 152 -6.80 4.45 -18.93
C TYR A 152 -7.47 3.08 -19.14
N MET A 153 -7.13 2.07 -18.31
CA MET A 153 -7.80 0.78 -18.35
C MET A 153 -9.30 0.88 -18.11
N LEU A 154 -9.73 1.72 -17.16
CA LEU A 154 -11.16 1.94 -16.90
C LEU A 154 -11.87 2.53 -18.12
N MET A 155 -11.25 3.44 -18.87
CA MET A 155 -11.83 3.99 -20.10
C MET A 155 -11.96 2.96 -21.20
N GLU A 156 -11.10 1.94 -21.24
CA GLU A 156 -11.19 0.83 -22.20
C GLU A 156 -12.36 -0.13 -21.89
N TYR A 157 -12.74 -0.26 -20.62
CA TYR A 157 -13.86 -1.10 -20.19
C TYR A 157 -15.24 -0.42 -20.33
N LEU A 158 -15.29 0.92 -20.44
CA LEU A 158 -16.52 1.71 -20.58
C LEU A 158 -16.90 1.91 -22.04
#